data_a39f287b8ce4aced0d07411eacb4ffa3
#
_entry.id   a39f287b8ce4aced0d07411eacb4ffa3
#
_cell.length_a   1.000
_cell.length_b   1.000
_cell.length_c   1.000
_cell.angle_alpha   90.00
_cell.angle_beta   90.00
_cell.angle_gamma   90.00
#
_symmetry.space_group_name_H-M   'P 1'
#
loop_
_entity.id
_entity.type
_entity.pdbx_description
1 polymer ?
#
loop_
_entity_poly.entity_id
_entity_poly.type
_entity_poly.pdbx_seq_one_letter_code
_entity_poly.pdbx_strand_id
1 'polypeptide(L)'
;MSAAKKDFNRSGILAGGNWIIDQVKMIDVYPQREQLANITGPTVTGTGGSPYNILVNFAKLGVTFPLSAAGLVGKDSFGEFILDDCKKHKIDTKFLTVSSDAPTSYTDVMTESKGGNRTFFHNQG
;
A
#
# COMPACT_ATOMS: atom_id res chain seq x y z
N MET A 1 -32.97 35.82 7.00
CA MET A 1 -31.88 35.72 6.01
C MET A 1 -31.56 34.24 5.80
N SER A 2 -31.93 33.72 4.63
CA SER A 2 -31.61 32.35 4.23
C SER A 2 -30.12 32.30 3.87
N ALA A 3 -29.32 31.56 4.62
CA ALA A 3 -27.94 31.26 4.25
C ALA A 3 -27.99 30.44 2.97
N ALA A 4 -27.47 31.01 1.86
CA ALA A 4 -27.31 30.27 0.61
C ALA A 4 -26.56 28.97 0.89
N LYS A 5 -27.21 27.81 0.72
CA LYS A 5 -26.56 26.52 0.65
C LYS A 5 -25.53 26.61 -0.48
N LYS A 6 -24.25 26.70 -0.14
CA LYS A 6 -23.19 26.44 -1.12
C LYS A 6 -23.37 24.98 -1.55
N ASP A 7 -23.89 24.76 -2.74
CA ASP A 7 -23.86 23.45 -3.38
C ASP A 7 -22.39 23.07 -3.63
N PHE A 8 -21.82 22.35 -2.67
CA PHE A 8 -20.53 21.73 -2.85
C PHE A 8 -20.72 20.48 -3.73
N ASN A 9 -20.55 20.64 -5.03
CA ASN A 9 -20.53 19.51 -5.96
C ASN A 9 -19.25 18.70 -5.78
N ARG A 10 -19.12 18.07 -4.61
CA ARG A 10 -17.98 17.20 -4.25
C ARG A 10 -18.41 15.75 -4.39
N SER A 11 -17.58 14.95 -5.07
CA SER A 11 -17.80 13.52 -5.24
C SER A 11 -16.49 12.76 -5.15
N GLY A 12 -16.53 11.55 -4.57
CA GLY A 12 -15.39 10.66 -4.52
C GLY A 12 -14.55 10.75 -3.25
N ILE A 13 -13.47 9.99 -3.26
CA ILE A 13 -12.50 9.93 -2.17
C ILE A 13 -11.10 10.21 -2.74
N LEU A 14 -10.39 11.15 -2.13
CA LEU A 14 -8.95 11.34 -2.27
C LEU A 14 -8.28 10.80 -1.02
N ALA A 15 -7.47 9.73 -1.15
CA ALA A 15 -6.69 9.20 -0.06
C ALA A 15 -5.20 9.50 -0.26
N GLY A 16 -4.58 10.07 0.76
CA GLY A 16 -3.17 10.44 0.75
C GLY A 16 -2.41 9.91 1.96
N GLY A 17 -1.12 9.68 1.78
CA GLY A 17 -0.22 9.17 2.83
C GLY A 17 0.83 8.21 2.28
N ASN A 18 1.19 7.20 3.07
CA ASN A 18 2.22 6.23 2.71
C ASN A 18 1.68 5.15 1.78
N TRP A 19 2.40 4.94 0.68
CA TRP A 19 2.18 3.90 -0.31
C TRP A 19 3.28 2.85 -0.15
N ILE A 20 2.93 1.67 0.33
CA ILE A 20 3.87 0.66 0.81
C ILE A 20 3.63 -0.65 0.07
N ILE A 21 4.71 -1.35 -0.26
CA ILE A 21 4.65 -2.74 -0.70
C ILE A 21 5.03 -3.63 0.47
N ASP A 22 4.15 -4.57 0.82
CA ASP A 22 4.43 -5.60 1.81
C ASP A 22 4.97 -6.85 1.12
N GLN A 23 6.17 -7.28 1.51
CA GLN A 23 6.81 -8.51 1.06
C GLN A 23 6.65 -9.57 2.16
N VAL A 24 5.58 -10.35 2.08
CA VAL A 24 5.25 -11.35 3.10
C VAL A 24 6.05 -12.62 2.86
N LYS A 25 6.82 -13.02 3.86
CA LYS A 25 7.67 -14.22 3.87
C LYS A 25 7.25 -15.11 5.03
N MET A 26 6.92 -16.37 4.74
CA MET A 26 6.68 -17.36 5.77
C MET A 26 8.00 -17.89 6.30
N ILE A 27 8.17 -17.94 7.61
CA ILE A 27 9.35 -18.47 8.28
C ILE A 27 8.98 -19.64 9.21
N ASP A 28 9.89 -20.57 9.41
CA ASP A 28 9.70 -21.71 10.30
C ASP A 28 9.64 -21.29 11.78
N VAL A 29 10.50 -20.39 12.18
CA VAL A 29 10.60 -19.85 13.53
C VAL A 29 11.18 -18.43 13.49
N TYR A 30 10.80 -17.56 14.42
CA TYR A 30 11.49 -16.29 14.58
C TYR A 30 12.85 -16.52 15.28
N PRO A 31 13.98 -16.19 14.63
CA PRO A 31 15.28 -16.52 15.16
C PRO A 31 15.66 -15.60 16.33
N GLN A 32 16.43 -16.13 17.26
CA GLN A 32 17.16 -15.29 18.19
C GLN A 32 18.32 -14.58 17.47
N ARG A 33 18.90 -13.57 18.12
CA ARG A 33 20.05 -12.85 17.57
C ARG A 33 21.15 -13.84 17.13
N GLU A 34 21.72 -13.62 15.94
CA GLU A 34 22.79 -14.45 15.35
C GLU A 34 22.38 -15.88 14.96
N GLN A 35 21.09 -16.23 15.06
CA GLN A 35 20.57 -17.50 14.59
C GLN A 35 19.92 -17.40 13.22
N LEU A 36 19.88 -18.51 12.51
CA LEU A 36 19.25 -18.66 11.21
C LEU A 36 17.82 -19.18 11.37
N ALA A 37 16.89 -18.63 10.59
CA ALA A 37 15.59 -19.22 10.34
C ALA A 37 15.41 -19.44 8.83
N ASN A 38 14.53 -20.36 8.44
CA ASN A 38 14.29 -20.66 7.04
C ASN A 38 13.03 -19.99 6.54
N ILE A 39 13.10 -19.40 5.34
CA ILE A 39 11.92 -18.99 4.59
C ILE A 39 11.34 -20.23 3.94
N THR A 40 10.10 -20.57 4.28
CA THR A 40 9.46 -21.86 3.96
C THR A 40 8.55 -21.84 2.73
N GLY A 41 8.49 -20.72 2.03
CA GLY A 41 7.63 -20.57 0.84
C GLY A 41 7.99 -19.37 -0.02
N PRO A 42 7.25 -19.13 -1.09
CA PRO A 42 7.47 -17.98 -1.94
C PRO A 42 7.12 -16.68 -1.21
N THR A 43 7.80 -15.59 -1.59
CA THR A 43 7.43 -14.25 -1.12
C THR A 43 6.12 -13.83 -1.79
N VAL A 44 5.17 -13.36 -0.98
CA VAL A 44 3.89 -12.83 -1.46
C VAL A 44 3.94 -11.31 -1.39
N THR A 45 3.75 -10.66 -2.53
CA THR A 45 3.69 -9.21 -2.62
C THR A 45 2.27 -8.73 -2.34
N GLY A 46 2.12 -7.83 -1.40
CA GLY A 46 0.86 -7.23 -1.01
C GLY A 46 0.92 -5.71 -0.97
N THR A 47 -0.24 -5.11 -0.81
CA THR A 47 -0.39 -3.66 -0.63
C THR A 47 -0.30 -3.30 0.84
N GLY A 48 0.39 -2.22 1.15
CA GLY A 48 0.50 -1.67 2.49
C GLY A 48 0.27 -0.15 2.51
N GLY A 49 0.06 0.37 3.71
CA GLY A 49 -0.30 1.76 3.92
C GLY A 49 -1.81 2.02 3.84
N SER A 50 -2.28 2.90 4.73
CA SER A 50 -3.72 3.15 4.88
C SER A 50 -4.40 3.66 3.60
N PRO A 51 -3.86 4.66 2.86
CA PRO A 51 -4.52 5.18 1.67
C PRO A 51 -4.65 4.12 0.58
N TYR A 52 -3.61 3.30 0.39
CA TYR A 52 -3.61 2.25 -0.63
C TYR A 52 -4.68 1.20 -0.32
N ASN A 53 -4.66 0.66 0.90
CA ASN A 53 -5.61 -0.36 1.32
C ASN A 53 -7.07 0.14 1.29
N ILE A 54 -7.32 1.38 1.70
CA ILE A 54 -8.67 1.98 1.66
C ILE A 54 -9.18 2.06 0.22
N LEU A 55 -8.40 2.62 -0.70
CA LEU A 55 -8.82 2.80 -2.09
C LEU A 55 -9.04 1.47 -2.81
N VAL A 56 -8.15 0.50 -2.61
CA VAL A 56 -8.30 -0.85 -3.20
C VAL A 56 -9.53 -1.55 -2.63
N ASN A 57 -9.81 -1.41 -1.33
CA ASN A 57 -11.01 -1.99 -0.73
C ASN A 57 -12.28 -1.36 -1.30
N PHE A 58 -12.37 -0.04 -1.44
CA PHE A 58 -13.50 0.61 -2.11
C PHE A 58 -13.66 0.17 -3.56
N ALA A 59 -12.56 0.06 -4.32
CA ALA A 59 -12.60 -0.45 -5.69
C ALA A 59 -13.17 -1.87 -5.75
N LYS A 60 -12.74 -2.75 -4.85
CA LYS A 60 -13.25 -4.14 -4.75
C LYS A 60 -14.72 -4.21 -4.32
N LEU A 61 -15.18 -3.25 -3.52
CA LEU A 61 -16.60 -3.13 -3.15
C LEU A 61 -17.47 -2.61 -4.31
N GLY A 62 -16.87 -2.21 -5.42
CA GLY A 62 -17.62 -1.76 -6.60
C GLY A 62 -18.27 -0.39 -6.45
N VAL A 63 -17.66 0.52 -5.68
CA VAL A 63 -18.18 1.89 -5.54
C VAL A 63 -18.23 2.61 -6.89
N THR A 64 -19.21 3.47 -7.08
CA THR A 64 -19.43 4.21 -8.33
C THR A 64 -18.85 5.62 -8.33
N PHE A 65 -18.46 6.14 -7.18
CA PHE A 65 -17.81 7.45 -7.05
C PHE A 65 -16.31 7.37 -7.37
N PRO A 66 -15.68 8.49 -7.79
CA PRO A 66 -14.26 8.52 -8.12
C PRO A 66 -13.35 8.18 -6.94
N LEU A 67 -12.29 7.43 -7.21
CA LEU A 67 -11.22 7.12 -6.27
C LEU A 67 -9.92 7.74 -6.77
N SER A 68 -9.23 8.52 -5.92
CA SER A 68 -8.01 9.21 -6.26
C SER A 68 -6.93 9.00 -5.22
N ALA A 69 -5.71 8.77 -5.69
CA ALA A 69 -4.51 8.54 -4.90
C ALA A 69 -3.64 9.80 -4.84
N ALA A 70 -3.09 10.10 -3.66
CA ALA A 70 -2.11 11.16 -3.48
C ALA A 70 -0.93 10.67 -2.63
N GLY A 71 0.29 11.05 -2.98
CA GLY A 71 1.50 10.70 -2.24
C GLY A 71 2.72 10.58 -3.13
N LEU A 72 3.71 9.82 -2.66
CA LEU A 72 4.97 9.58 -3.35
C LEU A 72 5.23 8.09 -3.50
N VAL A 73 5.76 7.71 -4.66
CA VAL A 73 6.36 6.40 -4.93
C VAL A 73 7.71 6.61 -5.59
N GLY A 74 8.63 5.66 -5.43
CA GLY A 74 9.93 5.69 -6.09
C GLY A 74 9.84 5.34 -7.57
N LYS A 75 10.87 5.72 -8.31
CA LYS A 75 11.08 5.28 -9.70
C LYS A 75 11.75 3.90 -9.71
N ASP A 76 11.00 2.90 -9.26
CA ASP A 76 11.45 1.51 -9.10
C ASP A 76 10.31 0.52 -9.38
N SER A 77 10.62 -0.77 -9.34
CA SER A 77 9.64 -1.83 -9.62
C SER A 77 8.45 -1.85 -8.65
N PHE A 78 8.63 -1.41 -7.40
CA PHE A 78 7.54 -1.30 -6.44
C PHE A 78 6.62 -0.12 -6.77
N GLY A 79 7.19 1.01 -7.17
CA GLY A 79 6.42 2.17 -7.65
C GLY A 79 5.62 1.83 -8.91
N GLU A 80 6.21 1.14 -9.86
CA GLU A 80 5.53 0.65 -11.06
C GLU A 80 4.37 -0.30 -10.68
N PHE A 81 4.61 -1.24 -9.77
CA PHE A 81 3.56 -2.14 -9.27
C PHE A 81 2.38 -1.37 -8.69
N ILE A 82 2.62 -0.35 -7.85
CA ILE A 82 1.56 0.47 -7.25
C ILE A 82 0.75 1.19 -8.33
N LEU A 83 1.43 1.81 -9.30
CA LEU A 83 0.76 2.55 -10.38
C LEU A 83 -0.10 1.62 -11.25
N ASP A 84 0.40 0.46 -11.60
CA ASP A 84 -0.31 -0.53 -12.40
C ASP A 84 -1.51 -1.11 -11.64
N ASP A 85 -1.36 -1.40 -10.36
CA ASP A 85 -2.45 -1.90 -9.52
C ASP A 85 -3.54 -0.83 -9.31
N CYS A 86 -3.17 0.42 -9.11
CA CYS A 86 -4.11 1.54 -9.08
C CYS A 86 -4.90 1.63 -10.39
N LYS A 87 -4.23 1.55 -11.53
CA LYS A 87 -4.87 1.57 -12.86
C LYS A 87 -5.85 0.40 -13.02
N LYS A 88 -5.44 -0.81 -12.62
CA LYS A 88 -6.28 -2.01 -12.63
C LYS A 88 -7.56 -1.83 -11.80
N HIS A 89 -7.48 -1.13 -10.69
CA HIS A 89 -8.60 -0.84 -9.80
C HIS A 89 -9.34 0.47 -10.14
N LYS A 90 -9.01 1.12 -11.27
CA LYS A 90 -9.60 2.41 -11.70
C LYS A 90 -9.44 3.52 -10.67
N ILE A 91 -8.32 3.53 -9.98
CA ILE A 91 -7.92 4.59 -9.04
C ILE A 91 -7.12 5.63 -9.82
N ASP A 92 -7.54 6.89 -9.78
CA ASP A 92 -6.81 8.01 -10.41
C ASP A 92 -5.52 8.30 -9.64
N THR A 93 -4.39 8.27 -10.34
CA THR A 93 -3.05 8.50 -9.79
C THR A 93 -2.49 9.89 -10.09
N LYS A 94 -3.32 10.83 -10.54
CA LYS A 94 -2.89 12.19 -10.91
C LYS A 94 -2.05 12.88 -9.83
N PHE A 95 -2.34 12.63 -8.56
CA PHE A 95 -1.65 13.22 -7.41
C PHE A 95 -0.66 12.25 -6.73
N LEU A 96 -0.38 11.12 -7.37
CA LEU A 96 0.65 10.17 -6.93
C LEU A 96 1.93 10.44 -7.73
N THR A 97 2.90 11.10 -7.10
CA THR A 97 4.12 11.56 -7.75
C THR A 97 5.19 10.47 -7.72
N VAL A 98 5.86 10.26 -8.85
CA VAL A 98 7.03 9.37 -8.94
C VAL A 98 8.29 10.19 -8.63
N SER A 99 9.01 9.80 -7.59
CA SER A 99 10.27 10.42 -7.17
C SER A 99 11.47 9.62 -7.67
N SER A 100 12.51 10.34 -8.12
CA SER A 100 13.82 9.74 -8.40
C SER A 100 14.77 9.81 -7.21
N ASP A 101 14.39 10.52 -6.15
CA ASP A 101 15.29 10.87 -5.04
C ASP A 101 15.24 9.86 -3.90
N ALA A 102 14.19 9.04 -3.86
CA ALA A 102 14.00 8.02 -2.83
C ALA A 102 13.28 6.80 -3.41
N PRO A 103 13.53 5.60 -2.87
CA PRO A 103 12.81 4.39 -3.29
C PRO A 103 11.38 4.37 -2.77
N THR A 104 10.55 3.50 -3.35
CA THR A 104 9.22 3.22 -2.82
C THR A 104 9.33 2.57 -1.44
N SER A 105 8.51 3.02 -0.51
CA SER A 105 8.40 2.40 0.82
C SER A 105 8.04 0.91 0.70
N TYR A 106 8.70 0.07 1.48
CA TYR A 106 8.35 -1.35 1.55
C TYR A 106 8.55 -1.93 2.95
N THR A 107 7.91 -3.04 3.20
CA THR A 107 8.04 -3.78 4.45
C THR A 107 8.29 -5.25 4.16
N ASP A 108 9.37 -5.81 4.68
CA ASP A 108 9.53 -7.24 4.81
C ASP A 108 8.73 -7.72 6.03
N VAL A 109 7.72 -8.55 5.78
CA VAL A 109 6.82 -9.08 6.81
C VAL A 109 7.17 -10.54 7.04
N MET A 110 7.88 -10.82 8.13
CA MET A 110 8.20 -12.19 8.54
C MET A 110 7.03 -12.75 9.32
N THR A 111 6.41 -13.80 8.78
CA THR A 111 5.25 -14.46 9.39
C THR A 111 5.62 -15.86 9.83
N GLU A 112 5.52 -16.15 11.12
CA GLU A 112 5.80 -17.49 11.65
C GLU A 112 4.74 -18.48 11.18
N SER A 113 5.17 -19.61 10.62
CA SER A 113 4.29 -20.67 10.14
C SER A 113 3.46 -21.27 11.29
N LYS A 114 4.01 -21.28 12.49
CA LYS A 114 3.34 -21.74 13.71
C LYS A 114 2.89 -20.52 14.51
N GLY A 115 1.58 -20.34 14.66
CA GLY A 115 1.00 -19.25 15.45
C GLY A 115 0.70 -17.98 14.66
N GLY A 116 1.28 -17.77 13.47
CA GLY A 116 0.96 -16.63 12.60
C GLY A 116 1.46 -15.28 13.11
N ASN A 117 2.39 -15.24 14.07
CA ASN A 117 2.97 -13.99 14.56
C ASN A 117 3.76 -13.31 13.44
N ARG A 118 3.67 -11.99 13.39
CA ARG A 118 4.32 -11.18 12.35
C ARG A 118 5.31 -10.20 12.94
N THR A 119 6.47 -10.09 12.28
CA THR A 119 7.49 -9.09 12.59
C THR A 119 7.79 -8.32 11.31
N PHE A 120 7.95 -7.01 11.44
CA PHE A 120 8.03 -6.08 10.32
C PHE A 120 9.41 -5.42 10.27
N PHE A 121 10.04 -5.46 9.09
CA PHE A 121 11.24 -4.71 8.78
C PHE A 121 10.90 -3.69 7.70
N HIS A 122 10.85 -2.42 8.09
CA HIS A 122 10.30 -1.36 7.25
C HIS A 122 11.38 -0.43 6.71
N ASN A 123 11.29 -0.15 5.42
CA ASN A 123 12.03 0.90 4.74
C ASN A 123 11.05 2.02 4.37
N GLN A 124 11.29 3.22 4.88
CA GLN A 124 10.38 4.35 4.66
C GLN A 124 10.42 4.91 3.23
N GLY A 125 11.50 4.64 2.52
CA GLY A 125 11.72 5.24 1.21
C GLY A 125 12.35 6.63 1.28
#